data_6094aed0ee29951efd24ea5b2f5b4555
#
_entry.id   6094aed0ee29951efd24ea5b2f5b4555
#
_cell.length_a   1.000
_cell.length_b   1.000
_cell.length_c   1.000
_cell.angle_alpha   90.00
_cell.angle_beta   90.00
_cell.angle_gamma   90.00
#
_symmetry.space_group_name_H-M   'P 1'
#
loop_
_entity.id
_entity.type
_entity.pdbx_description
1 polymer ?
#
loop_
_entity_poly.entity_id
_entity_poly.type
_entity_poly.pdbx_seq_one_letter_code
_entity_poly.pdbx_strand_id
1 'polypeptide(L)'
;MRKFLLTSFMALILALTGITAAFAEELSFNEIYSGYQDGGLVFSDKVQSLEGGSVTMQGYMAPPLTPTIHFFVLTAVPMSICPFCNSDADWPEDIVVVKVNEPITALPYDTPITVTGTLETGSETDEETGFVSQLRINADSITG
;
A
#
# COMPACT_ATOMS: atom_id res chain seq x y z
N MET A 1 -8.95 37.10 -59.73
CA MET A 1 -8.91 37.47 -58.32
C MET A 1 -8.90 36.22 -57.48
N ARG A 2 -7.69 35.85 -57.14
CA ARG A 2 -7.36 34.62 -56.45
C ARG A 2 -6.90 35.02 -55.06
N LYS A 3 -7.74 34.88 -54.06
CA LYS A 3 -7.31 35.04 -52.66
C LYS A 3 -8.25 34.24 -51.78
N PHE A 4 -7.62 33.50 -50.79
CA PHE A 4 -8.23 32.87 -49.64
C PHE A 4 -8.81 31.46 -49.80
N LEU A 5 -7.92 30.51 -50.01
CA LEU A 5 -8.17 29.12 -49.67
C LEU A 5 -6.92 28.56 -48.99
N LEU A 6 -6.51 29.16 -47.89
CA LEU A 6 -5.30 28.75 -47.16
C LEU A 6 -5.43 29.07 -45.66
N THR A 7 -6.54 28.73 -45.07
CA THR A 7 -6.64 28.81 -43.58
C THR A 7 -7.73 27.87 -43.11
N SER A 8 -7.49 26.60 -43.08
CA SER A 8 -8.32 25.69 -42.27
C SER A 8 -7.71 24.29 -42.13
N PHE A 9 -6.39 24.20 -42.01
CA PHE A 9 -5.75 22.93 -41.74
C PHE A 9 -4.84 22.99 -40.51
N MET A 10 -5.23 23.80 -39.57
CA MET A 10 -4.52 23.90 -38.31
C MET A 10 -5.53 23.86 -37.18
N ALA A 11 -5.46 22.89 -36.34
CA ALA A 11 -6.18 22.71 -35.12
C ALA A 11 -7.14 21.50 -35.07
N LEU A 12 -6.63 20.32 -35.33
CA LEU A 12 -7.19 19.14 -34.74
C LEU A 12 -6.03 18.21 -34.30
N ILE A 13 -5.10 18.75 -33.56
CA ILE A 13 -4.31 17.93 -32.63
C ILE A 13 -5.19 17.78 -31.41
N LEU A 14 -6.10 16.82 -31.48
CA LEU A 14 -6.78 16.30 -30.31
C LEU A 14 -5.67 15.73 -29.43
N ALA A 15 -5.38 16.44 -28.34
CA ALA A 15 -4.58 15.93 -27.26
C ALA A 15 -5.28 14.65 -26.76
N LEU A 16 -4.87 13.51 -27.26
CA LEU A 16 -5.10 12.21 -26.64
C LEU A 16 -4.28 12.22 -25.36
N THR A 17 -4.78 12.91 -24.33
CA THR A 17 -4.34 12.64 -22.97
C THR A 17 -4.82 11.24 -22.66
N GLY A 18 -3.95 10.27 -22.94
CA GLY A 18 -4.17 8.92 -22.51
C GLY A 18 -4.31 8.95 -21.00
N ILE A 19 -5.53 8.75 -20.51
CA ILE A 19 -5.78 8.39 -19.11
C ILE A 19 -5.17 6.99 -18.99
N THR A 20 -3.91 6.92 -18.63
CA THR A 20 -3.33 5.67 -18.15
C THR A 20 -4.05 5.37 -16.85
N ALA A 21 -5.05 4.49 -16.90
CA ALA A 21 -5.56 3.89 -15.68
C ALA A 21 -4.35 3.24 -14.99
N ALA A 22 -3.91 3.82 -13.89
CA ALA A 22 -2.88 3.24 -13.07
C ALA A 22 -3.49 1.98 -12.45
N PHE A 23 -3.22 0.83 -13.05
CA PHE A 23 -3.57 -0.46 -12.45
C PHE A 23 -2.70 -0.65 -11.22
N ALA A 24 -3.32 -1.05 -10.11
CA ALA A 24 -2.60 -1.44 -8.92
C ALA A 24 -1.71 -2.65 -9.24
N GLU A 25 -0.43 -2.57 -8.92
CA GLU A 25 0.51 -3.67 -9.11
C GLU A 25 0.38 -4.67 -7.96
N GLU A 26 0.38 -5.96 -8.28
CA GLU A 26 0.34 -7.00 -7.26
C GLU A 26 1.70 -7.10 -6.55
N LEU A 27 1.66 -7.02 -5.23
CA LEU A 27 2.81 -7.16 -4.35
C LEU A 27 2.54 -8.27 -3.32
N SER A 28 3.44 -9.23 -3.22
CA SER A 28 3.36 -10.31 -2.23
C SER A 28 4.43 -10.15 -1.16
N PHE A 29 4.22 -10.73 0.03
CA PHE A 29 5.13 -10.59 1.17
C PHE A 29 6.55 -11.05 0.86
N ASN A 30 6.73 -12.12 0.10
CA ASN A 30 8.04 -12.64 -0.31
C ASN A 30 8.80 -11.75 -1.32
N GLU A 31 8.16 -10.72 -1.83
CA GLU A 31 8.76 -9.77 -2.76
C GLU A 31 9.14 -8.44 -2.10
N ILE A 32 8.85 -8.27 -0.80
CA ILE A 32 9.06 -6.99 -0.11
C ILE A 32 10.53 -6.71 0.12
N TYR A 33 11.29 -7.70 0.57
CA TYR A 33 12.68 -7.51 0.96
C TYR A 33 13.62 -8.34 0.08
N SER A 34 14.81 -7.78 -0.18
CA SER A 34 15.90 -8.49 -0.88
C SER A 34 16.85 -9.20 0.07
N GLY A 35 16.77 -8.94 1.37
CA GLY A 35 17.59 -9.55 2.42
C GLY A 35 17.95 -8.58 3.54
N TYR A 36 19.02 -8.92 4.29
CA TYR A 36 19.58 -8.13 5.39
C TYR A 36 20.88 -7.47 4.97
N GLN A 37 21.06 -6.19 5.30
CA GLN A 37 22.30 -5.47 5.12
C GLN A 37 22.50 -4.51 6.30
N ASP A 38 23.73 -4.43 6.82
CA ASP A 38 24.09 -3.54 7.93
C ASP A 38 23.19 -3.65 9.19
N GLY A 39 22.64 -4.86 9.42
CA GLY A 39 21.77 -5.12 10.57
C GLY A 39 20.30 -4.76 10.39
N GLY A 40 19.85 -4.43 9.16
CA GLY A 40 18.47 -4.13 8.83
C GLY A 40 17.95 -4.81 7.57
N LEU A 41 16.65 -4.86 7.43
CA LEU A 41 15.96 -5.31 6.23
C LEU A 41 16.15 -4.32 5.08
N VAL A 42 16.43 -4.82 3.90
CA VAL A 42 16.57 -4.01 2.68
C VAL A 42 15.39 -4.25 1.77
N PHE A 43 14.66 -3.20 1.43
CA PHE A 43 13.57 -3.28 0.47
C PHE A 43 14.05 -3.75 -0.90
N SER A 44 13.28 -4.59 -1.54
CA SER A 44 13.55 -5.05 -2.90
C SER A 44 13.46 -3.91 -3.91
N ASP A 45 14.06 -4.10 -5.08
CA ASP A 45 13.94 -3.16 -6.20
C ASP A 45 12.48 -2.97 -6.62
N LYS A 46 11.65 -4.03 -6.48
CA LYS A 46 10.21 -3.97 -6.75
C LYS A 46 9.52 -2.97 -5.83
N VAL A 47 9.71 -3.08 -4.51
CA VAL A 47 9.14 -2.14 -3.53
C VAL A 47 9.62 -0.71 -3.79
N GLN A 48 10.92 -0.53 -4.03
CA GLN A 48 11.47 0.80 -4.31
C GLN A 48 10.87 1.42 -5.57
N SER A 49 10.60 0.63 -6.60
CA SER A 49 9.96 1.11 -7.83
C SER A 49 8.46 1.40 -7.68
N LEU A 50 7.80 0.77 -6.72
CA LEU A 50 6.37 0.91 -6.44
C LEU A 50 6.05 1.97 -5.38
N GLU A 51 7.06 2.55 -4.73
CA GLU A 51 6.86 3.59 -3.74
C GLU A 51 6.08 4.78 -4.31
N GLY A 52 5.02 5.20 -3.61
CA GLY A 52 4.10 6.24 -4.05
C GLY A 52 3.10 5.78 -5.12
N GLY A 53 3.21 4.55 -5.60
CA GLY A 53 2.32 3.94 -6.58
C GLY A 53 1.21 3.11 -5.94
N SER A 54 0.23 2.72 -6.76
CA SER A 54 -0.87 1.86 -6.34
C SER A 54 -0.45 0.39 -6.35
N VAL A 55 -0.68 -0.29 -5.23
CA VAL A 55 -0.41 -1.72 -5.07
C VAL A 55 -1.63 -2.48 -4.57
N THR A 56 -1.66 -3.78 -4.85
CA THR A 56 -2.63 -4.71 -4.28
C THR A 56 -1.89 -5.82 -3.54
N MET A 57 -2.26 -6.05 -2.28
CA MET A 57 -1.72 -7.13 -1.46
C MET A 57 -2.83 -7.99 -0.89
N GLN A 58 -2.56 -9.29 -0.78
CA GLN A 58 -3.42 -10.24 -0.09
C GLN A 58 -2.77 -10.66 1.23
N GLY A 59 -3.60 -10.84 2.25
CA GLY A 59 -3.13 -11.28 3.57
C GLY A 59 -4.28 -11.41 4.56
N TYR A 60 -3.95 -11.28 5.83
CA TYR A 60 -4.89 -11.42 6.94
C TYR A 60 -4.75 -10.22 7.88
N MET A 61 -5.87 -9.79 8.47
CA MET A 61 -5.84 -8.73 9.47
C MET A 61 -5.41 -9.32 10.82
N ALA A 62 -4.26 -8.91 11.35
CA ALA A 62 -3.93 -9.22 12.74
C ALA A 62 -4.95 -8.58 13.68
N PRO A 63 -5.37 -9.25 14.77
CA PRO A 63 -6.34 -8.70 15.70
C PRO A 63 -5.90 -7.33 16.23
N PRO A 64 -6.66 -6.25 16.00
CA PRO A 64 -6.32 -4.94 16.52
C PRO A 64 -6.62 -4.86 18.03
N LEU A 65 -5.98 -3.89 18.71
CA LEU A 65 -6.18 -3.65 20.14
C LEU A 65 -7.56 -3.08 20.46
N THR A 66 -8.21 -2.43 19.49
CA THR A 66 -9.51 -1.79 19.63
C THR A 66 -10.47 -2.24 18.55
N PRO A 67 -11.80 -2.30 18.82
CA PRO A 67 -12.79 -2.71 17.81
C PRO A 67 -12.89 -1.77 16.61
N THR A 68 -12.64 -0.47 16.84
CA THR A 68 -12.62 0.54 15.79
C THR A 68 -11.17 0.91 15.50
N ILE A 69 -10.77 0.81 14.26
CA ILE A 69 -9.37 0.90 13.86
C ILE A 69 -9.16 1.95 12.78
N HIS A 70 -8.07 2.70 12.91
CA HIS A 70 -7.56 3.65 11.92
C HIS A 70 -6.38 3.09 11.12
N PHE A 71 -5.75 2.05 11.65
CA PHE A 71 -4.79 1.21 10.95
C PHE A 71 -4.81 -0.20 11.52
N PHE A 72 -4.32 -1.15 10.75
CA PHE A 72 -4.10 -2.52 11.21
C PHE A 72 -2.81 -3.08 10.60
N VAL A 73 -2.36 -4.20 11.14
CA VAL A 73 -1.24 -4.96 10.59
C VAL A 73 -1.79 -6.04 9.67
N LEU A 74 -1.41 -5.98 8.39
CA LEU A 74 -1.64 -7.04 7.42
C LEU A 74 -0.51 -8.06 7.55
N THR A 75 -0.85 -9.34 7.67
CA THR A 75 0.09 -10.44 7.88
C THR A 75 0.02 -11.46 6.74
N ALA A 76 1.13 -12.13 6.47
CA ALA A 76 1.20 -13.17 5.45
C ALA A 76 0.40 -14.43 5.82
N VAL A 77 0.24 -14.68 7.11
CA VAL A 77 -0.47 -15.86 7.65
C VAL A 77 -1.46 -15.43 8.73
N PRO A 78 -2.56 -16.18 8.93
CA PRO A 78 -3.52 -15.87 9.98
C PRO A 78 -2.89 -15.88 11.37
N MET A 79 -3.16 -14.88 12.19
CA MET A 79 -2.67 -14.78 13.56
C MET A 79 -3.84 -14.48 14.51
N SER A 80 -4.06 -15.32 15.50
CA SER A 80 -5.10 -15.10 16.52
C SER A 80 -4.69 -14.11 17.62
N ILE A 81 -3.41 -13.76 17.68
CA ILE A 81 -2.82 -12.77 18.60
C ILE A 81 -1.91 -11.88 17.78
N CYS A 82 -1.91 -10.58 18.04
CA CYS A 82 -0.97 -9.64 17.43
C CYS A 82 0.35 -9.64 18.22
N PRO A 83 1.43 -10.32 17.76
CA PRO A 83 2.71 -10.33 18.47
C PRO A 83 3.46 -8.99 18.35
N PHE A 84 3.07 -8.15 17.38
CA PHE A 84 3.70 -6.86 17.08
C PHE A 84 3.03 -5.67 17.78
N CYS A 85 1.94 -5.91 18.50
CA CYS A 85 1.21 -4.86 19.19
C CYS A 85 1.85 -4.46 20.53
N ASN A 86 2.95 -5.12 20.91
CA ASN A 86 3.79 -4.78 22.04
C ASN A 86 5.12 -4.24 21.49
N SER A 87 5.36 -3.01 21.67
CA SER A 87 6.28 -2.05 21.08
C SER A 87 7.78 -2.39 20.95
N ASP A 88 8.26 -3.56 21.32
CA ASP A 88 9.70 -3.86 21.42
C ASP A 88 10.19 -4.94 20.44
N ALA A 89 9.35 -5.37 19.52
CA ALA A 89 9.75 -6.33 18.50
C ALA A 89 10.41 -5.63 17.30
N ASP A 90 11.54 -6.18 16.85
CA ASP A 90 12.14 -5.79 15.58
C ASP A 90 11.10 -5.96 14.47
N TRP A 91 11.12 -5.05 13.49
CA TRP A 91 10.19 -5.10 12.36
C TRP A 91 10.33 -6.42 11.58
N PRO A 92 9.30 -7.28 11.49
CA PRO A 92 9.37 -8.57 10.79
C PRO A 92 9.16 -8.41 9.27
N GLU A 93 9.59 -9.43 8.53
CA GLU A 93 9.52 -9.43 7.06
C GLU A 93 8.12 -9.66 6.50
N ASP A 94 7.20 -10.20 7.30
CA ASP A 94 5.90 -10.73 6.88
C ASP A 94 4.72 -9.88 7.34
N ILE A 95 4.97 -8.59 7.58
CA ILE A 95 3.93 -7.62 7.95
C ILE A 95 3.97 -6.35 7.11
N VAL A 96 2.80 -5.74 6.95
CA VAL A 96 2.61 -4.40 6.37
C VAL A 96 1.56 -3.66 7.19
N VAL A 97 1.79 -2.40 7.50
CA VAL A 97 0.75 -1.55 8.12
C VAL A 97 -0.21 -1.08 7.04
N VAL A 98 -1.50 -1.21 7.29
CA VAL A 98 -2.56 -0.69 6.43
C VAL A 98 -3.25 0.44 7.15
N LYS A 99 -3.14 1.65 6.62
CA LYS A 99 -3.86 2.83 7.10
C LYS A 99 -5.19 2.95 6.38
N VAL A 100 -6.23 3.31 7.10
CA VAL A 100 -7.56 3.50 6.55
C VAL A 100 -8.00 4.96 6.72
N ASN A 101 -8.63 5.52 5.69
CA ASN A 101 -9.09 6.91 5.71
C ASN A 101 -10.28 7.12 6.65
N GLU A 102 -11.13 6.10 6.75
CA GLU A 102 -12.26 6.08 7.67
C GLU A 102 -12.15 4.86 8.58
N PRO A 103 -12.52 4.99 9.87
CA PRO A 103 -12.46 3.88 10.80
C PRO A 103 -13.29 2.69 10.32
N ILE A 104 -12.72 1.51 10.40
CA ILE A 104 -13.40 0.25 10.07
C ILE A 104 -13.55 -0.64 11.29
N THR A 105 -14.47 -1.59 11.20
CA THR A 105 -14.60 -2.66 12.19
C THR A 105 -13.59 -3.77 11.87
N ALA A 106 -12.97 -4.33 12.92
CA ALA A 106 -12.04 -5.44 12.78
C ALA A 106 -12.70 -6.64 12.07
N LEU A 107 -11.99 -7.20 11.10
CA LEU A 107 -12.36 -8.42 10.41
C LEU A 107 -11.83 -9.65 11.17
N PRO A 108 -12.44 -10.84 11.00
CA PRO A 108 -11.90 -12.05 11.60
C PRO A 108 -10.48 -12.31 11.11
N TYR A 109 -9.58 -12.69 12.01
CA TYR A 109 -8.14 -12.87 11.75
C TYR A 109 -7.83 -13.99 10.74
N ASP A 110 -8.73 -14.91 10.53
CA ASP A 110 -8.62 -16.06 9.62
C ASP A 110 -9.33 -15.85 8.27
N THR A 111 -9.85 -14.64 8.05
CA THR A 111 -10.48 -14.27 6.78
C THR A 111 -9.41 -13.65 5.86
N PRO A 112 -9.14 -14.25 4.68
CA PRO A 112 -8.26 -13.65 3.70
C PRO A 112 -8.87 -12.36 3.18
N ILE A 113 -8.04 -11.31 3.11
CA ILE A 113 -8.44 -9.99 2.62
C ILE A 113 -7.51 -9.52 1.51
N THR A 114 -8.03 -8.68 0.65
CA THR A 114 -7.26 -7.98 -0.38
C THR A 114 -7.29 -6.48 -0.10
N VAL A 115 -6.12 -5.89 0.01
CA VAL A 115 -5.92 -4.45 0.23
C VAL A 115 -5.37 -3.82 -1.03
N THR A 116 -5.99 -2.76 -1.49
CA THR A 116 -5.47 -1.94 -2.60
C THR A 116 -5.29 -0.50 -2.10
N GLY A 117 -4.14 0.09 -2.40
CA GLY A 117 -3.84 1.45 -1.97
C GLY A 117 -2.45 1.90 -2.36
N THR A 118 -2.04 3.05 -1.84
CA THR A 118 -0.74 3.66 -2.13
C THR A 118 0.33 3.11 -1.20
N LEU A 119 1.44 2.63 -1.78
CA LEU A 119 2.58 2.10 -1.04
C LEU A 119 3.48 3.23 -0.52
N GLU A 120 3.86 3.14 0.74
CA GLU A 120 4.83 4.04 1.38
C GLU A 120 5.90 3.26 2.14
N THR A 121 7.14 3.67 1.99
CA THR A 121 8.30 3.11 2.68
C THR A 121 8.90 4.11 3.67
N GLY A 122 9.74 3.60 4.58
CA GLY A 122 10.45 4.39 5.58
C GLY A 122 9.77 4.42 6.94
N SER A 123 10.54 4.77 7.95
CA SER A 123 10.09 4.77 9.34
C SER A 123 9.04 5.85 9.60
N GLU A 124 7.91 5.47 10.16
CA GLU A 124 6.87 6.38 10.62
C GLU A 124 6.32 5.89 11.95
N THR A 125 6.10 6.82 12.86
CA THR A 125 5.49 6.54 14.18
C THR A 125 4.06 7.04 14.18
N ASP A 126 3.13 6.17 14.51
CA ASP A 126 1.74 6.56 14.77
C ASP A 126 1.66 7.34 16.08
N GLU A 127 1.15 8.57 16.02
CA GLU A 127 1.15 9.49 17.16
C GLU A 127 0.21 9.05 18.29
N GLU A 128 -0.83 8.31 17.97
CA GLU A 128 -1.83 7.88 18.95
C GLU A 128 -1.35 6.65 19.74
N THR A 129 -0.75 5.69 19.05
CA THR A 129 -0.36 4.40 19.63
C THR A 129 1.12 4.27 19.92
N GLY A 130 1.96 5.11 19.29
CA GLY A 130 3.42 4.98 19.30
C GLY A 130 3.95 3.85 18.44
N PHE A 131 3.10 3.20 17.63
CA PHE A 131 3.51 2.10 16.75
C PHE A 131 4.42 2.61 15.63
N VAL A 132 5.58 1.99 15.49
CA VAL A 132 6.55 2.33 14.43
C VAL A 132 6.41 1.38 13.26
N SER A 133 6.18 1.91 12.08
CA SER A 133 6.08 1.14 10.84
C SER A 133 7.19 1.48 9.86
N GLN A 134 7.65 0.49 9.08
CA GLN A 134 8.65 0.66 8.03
C GLN A 134 8.03 0.60 6.63
N LEU A 135 6.90 -0.07 6.48
CA LEU A 135 6.17 -0.25 5.24
C LEU A 135 4.67 -0.11 5.48
N ARG A 136 4.02 0.71 4.66
CA ARG A 136 2.60 1.02 4.80
C ARG A 136 1.88 1.00 3.46
N ILE A 137 0.58 0.70 3.52
CA ILE A 137 -0.36 0.93 2.43
C ILE A 137 -1.44 1.88 2.96
N ASN A 138 -1.58 3.05 2.32
CA ASN A 138 -2.76 3.90 2.53
C ASN A 138 -3.88 3.32 1.69
N ALA A 139 -4.81 2.62 2.34
CA ALA A 139 -5.82 1.83 1.64
C ALA A 139 -6.89 2.70 0.97
N ASP A 140 -7.13 2.42 -0.31
CA ASP A 140 -8.27 2.92 -1.07
C ASP A 140 -9.45 1.95 -0.98
N SER A 141 -9.16 0.64 -0.90
CA SER A 141 -10.16 -0.40 -0.75
C SER A 141 -9.64 -1.62 0.00
N ILE A 142 -10.54 -2.27 0.74
CA ILE A 142 -10.32 -3.54 1.43
C ILE A 142 -11.50 -4.43 1.11
N THR A 143 -11.22 -5.64 0.61
CA THR A 143 -12.22 -6.66 0.26
C THR A 143 -11.83 -8.00 0.87
N GLY A 144 -12.83 -8.77 1.30
CA GLY A 144 -12.64 -10.10 1.88
C GLY A 144 -13.93 -10.87 1.90
#